data_3ff9b3e9bf356553a162e93a9e7b12f5
#
_entry.id   3ff9b3e9bf356553a162e93a9e7b12f5
#
_cell.length_a   1.000
_cell.length_b   1.000
_cell.length_c   1.000
_cell.angle_alpha   90.00
_cell.angle_beta   90.00
_cell.angle_gamma   90.00
#
_symmetry.space_group_name_H-M   'P 1'
#
loop_
_entity.id
_entity.type
_entity.pdbx_description
1 polymer ?
#
loop_
_entity_poly.entity_id
_entity_poly.type
_entity_poly.pdbx_seq_one_letter_code
_entity_poly.pdbx_strand_id
1 'polypeptide(L)'
;MSEKSIAILGKGPSVDKCTKEFIDSFDEVAACGRPVFTGYEHLIGNRAKYDFANRTATPYTQEEAQRLGIEHFIDTGGGTKIRERFSHGDLDPSTGILAFHHFLEKPEYTKIALIGFDLFQTMEKVYYYKNEEFDPALTWLWENGTYDSEGRLTIVSGHKTELIFKYLNDMFDLYKDKQFYIMSSYKFSEKENLKVL
;
A
#
# COMPACT_ATOMS: atom_id res chain seq x y z
N MET A 1 -18.87 -18.87 4.67
CA MET A 1 -17.76 -18.51 3.74
C MET A 1 -16.47 -18.80 4.47
N SER A 2 -15.45 -19.33 3.82
CA SER A 2 -14.14 -19.51 4.48
C SER A 2 -13.51 -18.14 4.71
N GLU A 3 -13.00 -17.94 5.92
CA GLU A 3 -12.22 -16.73 6.25
C GLU A 3 -10.94 -16.70 5.42
N LYS A 4 -10.56 -15.49 4.97
CA LYS A 4 -9.37 -15.25 4.17
C LYS A 4 -8.50 -14.17 4.79
N SER A 5 -7.22 -14.24 4.47
CA SER A 5 -6.23 -13.24 4.81
C SER A 5 -5.59 -12.63 3.56
N ILE A 6 -5.25 -11.34 3.61
CA ILE A 6 -4.62 -10.60 2.51
C ILE A 6 -3.45 -9.76 3.02
N ALA A 7 -2.31 -9.84 2.35
CA ALA A 7 -1.22 -8.88 2.50
C ALA A 7 -1.26 -7.87 1.36
N ILE A 8 -1.30 -6.58 1.68
CA ILE A 8 -1.33 -5.47 0.73
C ILE A 8 0.05 -4.83 0.73
N LEU A 9 0.78 -5.01 -0.36
CA LEU A 9 2.16 -4.56 -0.51
C LEU A 9 2.19 -3.15 -1.09
N GLY A 10 2.58 -2.18 -0.29
CA GLY A 10 3.02 -0.86 -0.72
C GLY A 10 4.49 -0.84 -1.12
N LYS A 11 5.05 0.35 -1.28
CA LYS A 11 6.45 0.54 -1.72
C LYS A 11 7.33 1.23 -0.68
N GLY A 12 6.79 1.60 0.46
CA GLY A 12 7.51 2.36 1.48
C GLY A 12 8.70 1.62 2.09
N PRO A 13 9.68 2.34 2.65
CA PRO A 13 10.93 1.77 3.13
C PRO A 13 10.79 0.82 4.32
N SER A 14 9.70 0.87 5.07
CA SER A 14 9.44 -0.08 6.17
C SER A 14 9.34 -1.54 5.70
N VAL A 15 9.19 -1.79 4.39
CA VAL A 15 9.31 -3.14 3.79
C VAL A 15 10.64 -3.82 4.17
N ASP A 16 11.71 -3.06 4.41
CA ASP A 16 13.01 -3.61 4.85
C ASP A 16 12.93 -4.41 6.16
N LYS A 17 11.86 -4.23 6.93
CA LYS A 17 11.59 -5.00 8.16
C LYS A 17 10.75 -6.25 7.91
N CYS A 18 10.22 -6.42 6.69
CA CYS A 18 9.39 -7.55 6.31
C CYS A 18 10.22 -8.79 6.04
N THR A 19 9.59 -9.94 6.10
CA THR A 19 10.15 -11.20 5.63
C THR A 19 9.18 -11.93 4.71
N LYS A 20 9.74 -12.70 3.78
CA LYS A 20 8.96 -13.55 2.88
C LYS A 20 8.00 -14.46 3.65
N GLU A 21 8.46 -15.04 4.75
CA GLU A 21 7.67 -15.96 5.58
C GLU A 21 6.43 -15.26 6.16
N PHE A 22 6.57 -13.97 6.54
CA PHE A 22 5.42 -13.20 7.00
C PHE A 22 4.40 -13.00 5.87
N ILE A 23 4.84 -12.63 4.66
CA ILE A 23 3.97 -12.48 3.49
C ILE A 23 3.31 -13.80 3.11
N ASP A 24 4.07 -14.90 3.13
CA ASP A 24 3.57 -16.24 2.78
C ASP A 24 2.56 -16.79 3.80
N SER A 25 2.49 -16.20 4.99
CA SER A 25 1.48 -16.55 5.99
C SER A 25 0.06 -16.05 5.67
N PHE A 26 -0.10 -15.24 4.61
CA PHE A 26 -1.39 -14.78 4.13
C PHE A 26 -1.87 -15.64 2.94
N ASP A 27 -3.19 -15.83 2.83
CA ASP A 27 -3.78 -16.61 1.74
C ASP A 27 -3.56 -15.95 0.38
N GLU A 28 -3.68 -14.63 0.34
CA GLU A 28 -3.58 -13.84 -0.89
C GLU A 28 -2.67 -12.61 -0.69
N VAL A 29 -2.12 -12.11 -1.81
CA VAL A 29 -1.25 -10.92 -1.83
C VAL A 29 -1.76 -9.95 -2.90
N ALA A 30 -1.82 -8.67 -2.56
CA ALA A 30 -2.12 -7.57 -3.46
C ALA A 30 -0.91 -6.64 -3.60
N ALA A 31 -0.48 -6.37 -4.82
CA ALA A 31 0.56 -5.42 -5.15
C ALA A 31 -0.05 -4.03 -5.41
N CYS A 32 0.49 -2.97 -4.80
CA CYS A 32 -0.02 -1.60 -4.95
C CYS A 32 1.04 -0.69 -5.58
N GLY A 33 0.71 -0.13 -6.76
CA GLY A 33 1.60 0.75 -7.50
C GLY A 33 2.81 0.03 -8.07
N ARG A 34 2.68 -1.27 -8.27
CA ARG A 34 3.69 -2.16 -8.87
C ARG A 34 5.03 -2.14 -8.15
N PRO A 35 5.10 -2.69 -6.94
CA PRO A 35 6.35 -2.88 -6.22
C PRO A 35 7.32 -3.77 -7.01
N VAL A 36 8.62 -3.54 -6.82
CA VAL A 36 9.67 -4.34 -7.46
C VAL A 36 9.86 -5.63 -6.67
N PHE A 37 9.58 -6.77 -7.29
CA PHE A 37 9.78 -8.09 -6.68
C PHE A 37 11.19 -8.65 -6.91
N THR A 38 11.72 -8.49 -8.13
CA THR A 38 13.02 -9.04 -8.51
C THR A 38 14.14 -8.47 -7.64
N GLY A 39 14.87 -9.37 -6.96
CA GLY A 39 15.93 -9.03 -6.02
C GLY A 39 15.44 -8.72 -4.58
N TYR A 40 14.13 -8.67 -4.36
CA TYR A 40 13.52 -8.39 -3.05
C TYR A 40 12.59 -9.52 -2.57
N GLU A 41 12.69 -10.70 -3.20
CA GLU A 41 11.83 -11.85 -2.88
C GLU A 41 11.97 -12.31 -1.44
N HIS A 42 13.13 -12.08 -0.82
CA HIS A 42 13.38 -12.40 0.59
C HIS A 42 12.59 -11.50 1.56
N LEU A 43 12.12 -10.33 1.12
CA LEU A 43 11.31 -9.40 1.91
C LEU A 43 9.81 -9.59 1.63
N ILE A 44 9.42 -9.55 0.37
CA ILE A 44 8.00 -9.46 -0.03
C ILE A 44 7.47 -10.71 -0.73
N GLY A 45 8.29 -11.77 -0.78
CA GLY A 45 7.92 -13.00 -1.50
C GLY A 45 8.00 -12.83 -3.01
N ASN A 46 7.35 -13.71 -3.73
CA ASN A 46 7.40 -13.77 -5.19
C ASN A 46 6.04 -14.03 -5.83
N ARG A 47 4.96 -13.64 -5.15
CA ARG A 47 3.59 -13.83 -5.63
C ARG A 47 2.74 -12.59 -5.38
N ALA A 48 1.81 -12.34 -6.28
CA ALA A 48 0.72 -11.40 -6.10
C ALA A 48 -0.48 -11.84 -6.93
N LYS A 49 -1.65 -11.93 -6.35
CA LYS A 49 -2.88 -12.27 -7.05
C LYS A 49 -3.53 -11.05 -7.67
N TYR A 50 -3.36 -9.88 -7.04
CA TYR A 50 -3.95 -8.61 -7.46
C TYR A 50 -2.86 -7.59 -7.76
N ASP A 51 -3.01 -6.84 -8.86
CA ASP A 51 -2.23 -5.64 -9.19
C ASP A 51 -3.15 -4.42 -9.16
N PHE A 52 -2.99 -3.58 -8.14
CA PHE A 52 -3.64 -2.28 -8.04
C PHE A 52 -2.67 -1.21 -8.53
N ALA A 53 -2.97 -0.58 -9.66
CA ALA A 53 -2.12 0.48 -10.18
C ALA A 53 -2.93 1.48 -10.99
N ASN A 54 -2.46 2.73 -11.04
CA ASN A 54 -2.99 3.71 -11.98
C ASN A 54 -2.32 3.55 -13.35
N ARG A 55 -2.86 4.20 -14.36
CA ARG A 55 -2.38 4.12 -15.76
C ARG A 55 -0.96 4.64 -15.98
N THR A 56 -0.43 5.44 -15.03
CA THR A 56 0.92 6.02 -15.13
C THR A 56 2.00 5.08 -14.62
N ALA A 57 1.63 4.04 -13.85
CA ALA A 57 2.60 3.06 -13.37
C ALA A 57 3.07 2.16 -14.52
N THR A 58 4.38 1.96 -14.61
CA THR A 58 4.96 1.01 -15.59
C THR A 58 4.36 -0.38 -15.38
N PRO A 59 3.76 -1.00 -16.40
CA PRO A 59 3.15 -2.31 -16.25
C PRO A 59 4.22 -3.39 -16.04
N TYR A 60 3.86 -4.43 -15.28
CA TYR A 60 4.65 -5.67 -15.30
C TYR A 60 4.69 -6.22 -16.72
N THR A 61 5.81 -6.80 -17.11
CA THR A 61 5.86 -7.59 -18.32
C THR A 61 4.91 -8.78 -18.22
N GLN A 62 4.53 -9.36 -19.35
CA GLN A 62 3.68 -10.56 -19.33
C GLN A 62 4.34 -11.71 -18.57
N GLU A 63 5.65 -11.85 -18.69
CA GLU A 63 6.45 -12.88 -18.00
C GLU A 63 6.44 -12.65 -16.48
N GLU A 64 6.67 -11.40 -16.03
CA GLU A 64 6.61 -11.04 -14.60
C GLU A 64 5.23 -11.26 -14.01
N ALA A 65 4.18 -10.81 -14.70
CA ALA A 65 2.81 -11.01 -14.26
C ALA A 65 2.46 -12.50 -14.10
N GLN A 66 2.89 -13.33 -15.07
CA GLN A 66 2.71 -14.78 -15.00
C GLN A 66 3.52 -15.41 -13.87
N ARG A 67 4.79 -15.01 -13.70
CA ARG A 67 5.67 -15.49 -12.60
C ARG A 67 5.10 -15.15 -11.23
N LEU A 68 4.52 -13.97 -11.08
CA LEU A 68 3.91 -13.51 -9.83
C LEU A 68 2.52 -14.13 -9.57
N GLY A 69 1.89 -14.71 -10.59
CA GLY A 69 0.55 -15.29 -10.49
C GLY A 69 -0.56 -14.23 -10.44
N ILE A 70 -0.37 -13.07 -11.12
CA ILE A 70 -1.36 -12.00 -11.15
C ILE A 70 -2.58 -12.45 -11.96
N GLU A 71 -3.74 -12.50 -11.30
CA GLU A 71 -5.03 -12.86 -11.90
C GLU A 71 -5.92 -11.63 -12.13
N HIS A 72 -5.76 -10.58 -11.30
CA HIS A 72 -6.64 -9.43 -11.28
C HIS A 72 -5.86 -8.12 -11.42
N PHE A 73 -6.10 -7.40 -12.51
CA PHE A 73 -5.58 -6.06 -12.74
C PHE A 73 -6.65 -5.03 -12.41
N ILE A 74 -6.41 -4.16 -11.42
CA ILE A 74 -7.38 -3.19 -10.92
C ILE A 74 -6.83 -1.78 -11.15
N ASP A 75 -7.42 -1.06 -12.11
CA ASP A 75 -7.09 0.34 -12.38
C ASP A 75 -7.61 1.24 -11.25
N THR A 76 -6.70 2.02 -10.66
CA THR A 76 -6.97 2.97 -9.57
C THR A 76 -6.93 4.44 -10.03
N GLY A 77 -6.86 4.68 -11.33
CA GLY A 77 -6.85 6.03 -11.91
C GLY A 77 -8.15 6.80 -11.70
N GLY A 78 -8.14 8.08 -12.05
CA GLY A 78 -9.33 8.93 -12.03
C GLY A 78 -10.45 8.38 -12.92
N GLY A 79 -11.71 8.49 -12.47
CA GLY A 79 -12.89 8.00 -13.19
C GLY A 79 -13.07 6.48 -13.16
N THR A 80 -12.34 5.77 -12.32
CA THR A 80 -12.54 4.32 -12.14
C THR A 80 -13.57 4.02 -11.07
N LYS A 81 -14.30 2.90 -11.23
CA LYS A 81 -15.36 2.49 -10.28
C LYS A 81 -14.85 2.35 -8.85
N ILE A 82 -13.60 1.90 -8.65
CA ILE A 82 -13.02 1.75 -7.32
C ILE A 82 -12.83 3.12 -6.65
N ARG A 83 -12.41 4.14 -7.42
CA ARG A 83 -12.22 5.49 -6.91
C ARG A 83 -13.56 6.19 -6.68
N GLU A 84 -14.54 5.99 -7.57
CA GLU A 84 -15.90 6.56 -7.43
C GLU A 84 -16.65 6.03 -6.20
N ARG A 85 -16.41 4.78 -5.80
CA ARG A 85 -17.00 4.19 -4.58
C ARG A 85 -16.35 4.72 -3.31
N PHE A 86 -15.10 5.18 -3.39
CA PHE A 86 -14.39 5.72 -2.25
C PHE A 86 -14.92 7.13 -1.95
N SER A 87 -15.62 7.30 -0.83
CA SER A 87 -16.18 8.57 -0.40
C SER A 87 -15.83 8.83 1.07
N HIS A 88 -14.71 9.52 1.30
CA HIS A 88 -14.25 9.89 2.64
C HIS A 88 -13.81 11.36 2.67
N GLY A 89 -14.80 12.28 2.65
CA GLY A 89 -14.56 13.71 2.75
C GLY A 89 -13.56 14.22 1.69
N ASP A 90 -12.57 14.99 2.15
CA ASP A 90 -11.54 15.59 1.27
C ASP A 90 -10.32 14.69 1.03
N LEU A 91 -10.39 13.40 1.39
CA LEU A 91 -9.29 12.48 1.17
C LEU A 91 -9.21 12.05 -0.30
N ASP A 92 -8.13 12.43 -0.98
CA ASP A 92 -7.74 11.84 -2.26
C ASP A 92 -6.96 10.56 -2.01
N PRO A 93 -7.53 9.37 -2.27
CA PRO A 93 -6.93 8.11 -1.87
C PRO A 93 -5.77 7.72 -2.79
N SER A 94 -4.64 7.31 -2.18
CA SER A 94 -3.57 6.63 -2.90
C SER A 94 -4.01 5.25 -3.36
N THR A 95 -3.26 4.65 -4.30
CA THR A 95 -3.49 3.27 -4.76
C THR A 95 -3.57 2.27 -3.60
N GLY A 96 -2.69 2.40 -2.61
CA GLY A 96 -2.71 1.53 -1.41
C GLY A 96 -3.97 1.68 -0.58
N ILE A 97 -4.46 2.91 -0.40
CA ILE A 97 -5.71 3.18 0.32
C ILE A 97 -6.92 2.61 -0.42
N LEU A 98 -6.95 2.72 -1.74
CA LEU A 98 -8.01 2.11 -2.54
C LEU A 98 -7.99 0.57 -2.45
N ALA A 99 -6.80 -0.03 -2.47
CA ALA A 99 -6.66 -1.47 -2.28
C ALA A 99 -7.12 -1.90 -0.88
N PHE A 100 -6.72 -1.19 0.17
CA PHE A 100 -7.17 -1.43 1.53
C PHE A 100 -8.70 -1.38 1.64
N HIS A 101 -9.30 -0.29 1.15
CA HIS A 101 -10.76 -0.11 1.17
C HIS A 101 -11.49 -1.22 0.42
N HIS A 102 -10.96 -1.65 -0.73
CA HIS A 102 -11.52 -2.74 -1.53
C HIS A 102 -11.62 -4.06 -0.77
N PHE A 103 -10.62 -4.42 0.05
CA PHE A 103 -10.65 -5.64 0.86
C PHE A 103 -11.39 -5.44 2.17
N LEU A 104 -11.42 -4.22 2.70
CA LEU A 104 -12.13 -3.87 3.91
C LEU A 104 -13.65 -4.12 3.78
N GLU A 105 -14.23 -3.79 2.62
CA GLU A 105 -15.65 -3.99 2.32
C GLU A 105 -16.04 -5.46 2.08
N LYS A 106 -15.08 -6.36 1.95
CA LYS A 106 -15.33 -7.77 1.69
C LYS A 106 -15.35 -8.56 2.99
N PRO A 107 -16.48 -9.14 3.39
CA PRO A 107 -16.62 -9.81 4.68
C PRO A 107 -15.75 -11.06 4.82
N GLU A 108 -15.37 -11.71 3.71
CA GLU A 108 -14.51 -12.89 3.72
C GLU A 108 -13.06 -12.59 4.14
N TYR A 109 -12.58 -11.35 3.99
CA TYR A 109 -11.24 -10.98 4.46
C TYR A 109 -11.28 -10.51 5.91
N THR A 110 -10.97 -11.41 6.83
CA THR A 110 -10.97 -11.15 8.27
C THR A 110 -9.61 -10.74 8.81
N LYS A 111 -8.54 -10.94 8.03
CA LYS A 111 -7.16 -10.58 8.38
C LYS A 111 -6.52 -9.81 7.23
N ILE A 112 -6.10 -8.55 7.50
CA ILE A 112 -5.55 -7.63 6.48
C ILE A 112 -4.22 -7.07 6.98
N ALA A 113 -3.16 -7.20 6.19
CA ALA A 113 -1.87 -6.57 6.46
C ALA A 113 -1.57 -5.46 5.46
N LEU A 114 -1.09 -4.32 5.97
CA LEU A 114 -0.59 -3.18 5.21
C LEU A 114 0.93 -3.12 5.35
N ILE A 115 1.66 -3.41 4.30
CA ILE A 115 3.12 -3.53 4.30
C ILE A 115 3.73 -2.42 3.47
N GLY A 116 4.64 -1.63 4.05
CA GLY A 116 5.24 -0.50 3.34
C GLY A 116 4.29 0.70 3.19
N PHE A 117 3.41 0.91 4.18
CA PHE A 117 2.49 2.05 4.23
C PHE A 117 3.10 3.19 5.04
N ASP A 118 4.22 3.74 4.55
CA ASP A 118 5.03 4.73 5.26
C ASP A 118 4.52 6.17 5.13
N LEU A 119 3.46 6.38 4.36
CA LEU A 119 2.80 7.67 4.18
C LEU A 119 3.77 8.79 3.79
N PHE A 120 4.83 8.45 3.03
CA PHE A 120 5.87 9.38 2.54
C PHE A 120 6.61 10.15 3.65
N GLN A 121 6.84 9.51 4.80
CA GLN A 121 7.42 10.16 5.99
C GLN A 121 8.92 10.46 5.90
N THR A 122 9.66 9.79 5.03
CA THR A 122 11.09 9.99 4.91
C THR A 122 11.48 10.33 3.47
N MET A 123 12.29 11.38 3.31
CA MET A 123 12.81 11.81 2.02
C MET A 123 14.11 11.10 1.65
N GLU A 124 14.81 10.52 2.64
CA GLU A 124 16.07 9.80 2.40
C GLU A 124 15.86 8.51 1.61
N LYS A 125 14.71 7.87 1.82
CA LYS A 125 14.33 6.64 1.13
C LYS A 125 12.82 6.58 0.97
N VAL A 126 12.32 6.91 -0.22
CA VAL A 126 10.88 6.90 -0.50
C VAL A 126 10.36 5.48 -0.75
N TYR A 127 11.17 4.62 -1.37
CA TYR A 127 10.83 3.23 -1.65
C TYR A 127 11.87 2.27 -1.05
N TYR A 128 11.48 1.03 -0.75
CA TYR A 128 12.38 0.00 -0.23
C TYR A 128 13.46 -0.43 -1.22
N TYR A 129 13.20 -0.34 -2.52
CA TYR A 129 14.16 -0.64 -3.58
C TYR A 129 14.97 0.60 -3.97
N LYS A 130 16.22 0.37 -4.40
CA LYS A 130 17.06 1.42 -4.98
C LYS A 130 16.58 1.67 -6.40
N ASN A 131 16.20 2.89 -6.69
CA ASN A 131 15.99 3.34 -8.07
C ASN A 131 17.31 3.93 -8.56
N GLU A 132 18.12 3.16 -9.29
CA GLU A 132 19.33 3.67 -9.96
C GLU A 132 18.97 4.51 -11.20
N GLU A 133 17.80 4.28 -11.77
CA GLU A 133 17.21 5.14 -12.79
C GLU A 133 16.20 6.07 -12.12
N PHE A 134 16.39 7.34 -12.33
CA PHE A 134 15.55 8.41 -11.81
C PHE A 134 14.07 8.12 -12.14
N ASP A 135 13.27 7.79 -11.14
CA ASP A 135 11.82 7.66 -11.32
C ASP A 135 11.24 9.08 -11.54
N PRO A 136 10.71 9.39 -12.74
CA PRO A 136 10.12 10.70 -13.01
C PRO A 136 9.02 11.07 -12.02
N ALA A 137 8.32 10.08 -11.45
CA ALA A 137 7.32 10.30 -10.42
C ALA A 137 7.95 10.80 -9.11
N LEU A 138 9.14 10.32 -8.75
CA LEU A 138 9.87 10.82 -7.57
C LEU A 138 10.33 12.26 -7.77
N THR A 139 10.88 12.60 -8.93
CA THR A 139 11.27 13.97 -9.25
C THR A 139 10.09 14.91 -9.12
N TRP A 140 8.95 14.51 -9.70
CA TRP A 140 7.74 15.31 -9.62
C TRP A 140 7.26 15.49 -8.17
N LEU A 141 7.33 14.44 -7.34
CA LEU A 141 7.02 14.52 -5.91
C LEU A 141 7.95 15.48 -5.17
N TRP A 142 9.26 15.46 -5.47
CA TRP A 142 10.25 16.36 -4.88
C TRP A 142 10.00 17.82 -5.25
N GLU A 143 9.64 18.09 -6.49
CA GLU A 143 9.41 19.42 -7.02
C GLU A 143 8.06 20.01 -6.61
N ASN A 144 7.03 19.17 -6.39
CA ASN A 144 5.65 19.60 -6.17
C ASN A 144 5.10 19.23 -4.79
N GLY A 145 5.88 18.59 -3.94
CA GLY A 145 5.51 18.26 -2.56
C GLY A 145 5.53 19.47 -1.63
N THR A 146 4.68 19.44 -0.62
CA THR A 146 4.72 20.41 0.48
C THR A 146 5.40 19.76 1.70
N TYR A 147 6.30 20.49 2.34
CA TYR A 147 7.11 20.02 3.46
C TYR A 147 6.79 20.77 4.74
N ASP A 148 6.87 20.09 5.89
CA ASP A 148 6.82 20.76 7.19
C ASP A 148 8.18 21.37 7.58
N SER A 149 8.23 21.98 8.79
CA SER A 149 9.46 22.60 9.31
C SER A 149 10.60 21.62 9.61
N GLU A 150 10.29 20.32 9.65
CA GLU A 150 11.28 19.25 9.84
C GLU A 150 11.67 18.57 8.52
N GLY A 151 11.22 19.12 7.38
CA GLY A 151 11.51 18.60 6.05
C GLY A 151 10.71 17.34 5.69
N ARG A 152 9.65 17.01 6.43
CA ARG A 152 8.79 15.86 6.12
C ARG A 152 7.74 16.26 5.09
N LEU A 153 7.52 15.39 4.13
CA LEU A 153 6.53 15.60 3.08
C LEU A 153 5.10 15.49 3.67
N THR A 154 4.35 16.59 3.64
CA THR A 154 3.00 16.67 4.19
C THR A 154 1.90 16.51 3.14
N ILE A 155 2.20 16.88 1.89
CA ILE A 155 1.29 16.72 0.76
C ILE A 155 2.04 16.12 -0.41
N VAL A 156 1.61 14.97 -0.87
CA VAL A 156 2.14 14.26 -2.03
C VAL A 156 1.06 14.19 -3.08
N SER A 157 1.20 14.97 -4.16
CA SER A 157 0.28 14.84 -5.32
C SER A 157 -1.21 14.92 -4.93
N GLY A 158 -1.58 15.78 -3.96
CA GLY A 158 -2.94 15.87 -3.43
C GLY A 158 -3.23 14.92 -2.26
N HIS A 159 -2.36 13.95 -1.97
CA HIS A 159 -2.52 13.05 -0.84
C HIS A 159 -2.04 13.71 0.46
N LYS A 160 -2.96 14.09 1.32
CA LYS A 160 -2.66 14.66 2.64
C LYS A 160 -2.39 13.52 3.62
N THR A 161 -1.15 13.39 4.06
CA THR A 161 -0.69 12.32 4.97
C THR A 161 -1.56 12.22 6.23
N GLU A 162 -1.89 13.35 6.85
CA GLU A 162 -2.75 13.40 8.05
C GLU A 162 -4.16 12.84 7.80
N LEU A 163 -4.75 13.12 6.64
CA LEU A 163 -6.06 12.57 6.27
C LEU A 163 -6.00 11.07 6.03
N ILE A 164 -4.92 10.58 5.40
CA ILE A 164 -4.70 9.13 5.21
C ILE A 164 -4.54 8.45 6.57
N PHE A 165 -3.72 9.03 7.45
CA PHE A 165 -3.51 8.51 8.80
C PHE A 165 -4.81 8.44 9.60
N LYS A 166 -5.57 9.54 9.58
CA LYS A 166 -6.89 9.60 10.23
C LYS A 166 -7.82 8.53 9.66
N TYR A 167 -7.92 8.42 8.33
CA TYR A 167 -8.75 7.43 7.66
C TYR A 167 -8.40 6.00 8.11
N LEU A 168 -7.12 5.63 8.12
CA LEU A 168 -6.68 4.31 8.55
C LEU A 168 -7.09 4.03 10.00
N ASN A 169 -6.88 4.99 10.91
CA ASN A 169 -7.28 4.82 12.31
C ASN A 169 -8.79 4.69 12.48
N ASP A 170 -9.58 5.51 11.77
CA ASP A 170 -11.05 5.44 11.80
C ASP A 170 -11.54 4.06 11.30
N MET A 171 -10.90 3.49 10.27
CA MET A 171 -11.26 2.18 9.75
C MET A 171 -10.87 1.04 10.70
N PHE A 172 -9.72 1.10 11.37
CA PHE A 172 -9.37 0.14 12.41
C PHE A 172 -10.34 0.16 13.58
N ASP A 173 -10.87 1.33 13.93
CA ASP A 173 -11.88 1.47 14.99
C ASP A 173 -13.27 1.02 14.55
N LEU A 174 -13.61 1.17 13.27
CA LEU A 174 -14.92 0.81 12.74
C LEU A 174 -15.06 -0.71 12.52
N TYR A 175 -14.01 -1.37 11.98
CA TYR A 175 -14.02 -2.80 11.62
C TYR A 175 -13.35 -3.65 12.70
N LYS A 176 -13.94 -3.68 13.90
CA LYS A 176 -13.41 -4.43 15.06
C LYS A 176 -13.48 -5.94 14.90
N ASP A 177 -14.26 -6.42 13.96
CA ASP A 177 -14.39 -7.83 13.58
C ASP A 177 -13.24 -8.33 12.69
N LYS A 178 -12.38 -7.42 12.24
CA LYS A 178 -11.21 -7.74 11.42
C LYS A 178 -9.90 -7.55 12.20
N GLN A 179 -8.93 -8.39 11.90
CA GLN A 179 -7.57 -8.29 12.43
C GLN A 179 -6.66 -7.54 11.45
N PHE A 180 -6.03 -6.49 11.91
CA PHE A 180 -5.12 -5.66 11.12
C PHE A 180 -3.67 -5.82 11.55
N TYR A 181 -2.77 -5.75 10.57
CA TYR A 181 -1.33 -5.64 10.74
C TYR A 181 -0.85 -4.44 9.93
N ILE A 182 0.03 -3.63 10.49
CA ILE A 182 0.62 -2.51 9.76
C ILE A 182 2.13 -2.47 9.95
N MET A 183 2.84 -2.39 8.84
CA MET A 183 4.27 -2.14 8.78
C MET A 183 4.49 -0.78 8.13
N SER A 184 4.93 0.17 8.95
CA SER A 184 5.03 1.58 8.56
C SER A 184 6.14 2.26 9.36
N SER A 185 6.78 3.27 8.79
CA SER A 185 7.63 4.22 9.53
C SER A 185 6.80 5.23 10.32
N TYR A 186 5.52 5.36 10.00
CA TYR A 186 4.59 6.20 10.76
C TYR A 186 4.18 5.54 12.07
N LYS A 187 4.11 6.31 13.14
CA LYS A 187 3.78 5.78 14.48
C LYS A 187 2.27 5.57 14.62
N PHE A 188 1.87 4.32 14.43
CA PHE A 188 0.53 3.86 14.83
C PHE A 188 0.58 3.37 16.28
N SER A 189 -0.54 3.52 16.99
CA SER A 189 -0.70 2.90 18.31
C SER A 189 -1.36 1.54 18.14
N GLU A 190 -0.87 0.53 18.86
CA GLU A 190 -1.51 -0.78 18.91
C GLU A 190 -2.94 -0.67 19.45
N LYS A 191 -3.84 -1.47 18.91
CA LYS A 191 -5.22 -1.62 19.33
C LYS A 191 -5.53 -3.11 19.47
N GLU A 192 -6.65 -3.46 20.06
CA GLU A 192 -7.06 -4.86 20.21
C GLU A 192 -7.04 -5.63 18.87
N ASN A 193 -7.45 -4.96 17.80
CA ASN A 193 -7.50 -5.53 16.45
C ASN A 193 -6.40 -5.04 15.50
N LEU A 194 -5.43 -4.22 15.98
CA LEU A 194 -4.31 -3.71 15.20
C LEU A 194 -2.97 -4.04 15.85
N LYS A 195 -2.14 -4.79 15.12
CA LYS A 195 -0.75 -5.04 15.48
C LYS A 195 0.19 -4.19 14.61
N VAL A 196 1.05 -3.41 15.27
CA VAL A 196 2.12 -2.64 14.61
C VAL A 196 3.37 -3.53 14.53
N LEU A 197 4.03 -3.59 13.35
CA LEU A 197 5.16 -4.49 13.06
C LEU A 197 6.46 -3.72 12.92
#